data_35f8152e43a58d7eec0286783dd3843d
#
_entry.id   35f8152e43a58d7eec0286783dd3843d
#
_cell.length_a   1.000
_cell.length_b   1.000
_cell.length_c   1.000
_cell.angle_alpha   90.00
_cell.angle_beta   90.00
_cell.angle_gamma   90.00
#
_symmetry.space_group_name_H-M   'P 1'
#
loop_
_entity.id
_entity.type
_entity.pdbx_description
1 polymer ?
#
loop_
_entity_poly.entity_id
_entity_poly.type
_entity_poly.pdbx_seq_one_letter_code
_entity_poly.pdbx_strand_id
1 'polypeptide(L)'
;MAIDSLKLIRHMERFKTQTPITADIFLTNFCNNKCPYCTYHRWSLDPGARYMSYNDFVKYATRLLELGVKGVILTGGGEPTINPDFDKITNWLESNDIRYGINTNFNVFRDPSPVYLKVSLDGYDEESYKRRRGVHAYSRVIENIKKYRSDGRHKNTSLGVQIVVNELAEIEMFYDGVKYLDVDYIVYRPIESTYRCAYSDNDVQTTVPILTKHIQSISRHDHRVVLNAKWNQLDVFPKECGANWTQISIDERGNVMYCCHKPYEIVGNIMDDDILEKKRNFHTDISKCDVPCRLTASNLIQEYLSKPMKDDCFV
;
A
#
# COMPACT_ATOMS: atom_id res chain seq x y z
N MET A 1 1.18 -7.52 19.35
CA MET A 1 0.35 -6.78 18.36
C MET A 1 1.27 -5.83 17.63
N ALA A 2 1.31 -5.84 16.30
CA ALA A 2 2.20 -4.96 15.55
C ALA A 2 1.73 -3.49 15.67
N ILE A 3 2.67 -2.54 15.64
CA ILE A 3 2.39 -1.09 15.77
C ILE A 3 1.34 -0.61 14.76
N ASP A 4 1.31 -1.20 13.56
CA ASP A 4 0.32 -0.87 12.52
C ASP A 4 -1.13 -1.17 12.95
N SER A 5 -1.34 -2.19 13.79
CA SER A 5 -2.66 -2.50 14.35
C SER A 5 -3.10 -1.49 15.40
N LEU A 6 -2.16 -0.86 16.12
CA LEU A 6 -2.49 0.14 17.15
C LEU A 6 -3.07 1.42 16.54
N LYS A 7 -2.75 1.76 15.29
CA LYS A 7 -3.36 2.91 14.61
C LYS A 7 -4.87 2.75 14.47
N LEU A 8 -5.37 1.52 14.35
CA LEU A 8 -6.79 1.24 14.22
C LEU A 8 -7.59 1.56 15.49
N ILE A 9 -6.95 1.53 16.67
CA ILE A 9 -7.60 1.90 17.94
C ILE A 9 -8.17 3.33 17.88
N ARG A 10 -7.49 4.24 17.17
CA ARG A 10 -7.97 5.63 16.98
C ARG A 10 -9.22 5.72 16.11
N HIS A 11 -9.63 4.62 15.49
CA HIS A 11 -10.76 4.56 14.57
C HIS A 11 -11.88 3.63 15.05
N MET A 12 -11.90 3.23 16.35
CA MET A 12 -12.87 2.26 16.89
C MET A 12 -14.34 2.68 16.64
N GLU A 13 -14.67 3.97 16.76
CA GLU A 13 -16.03 4.44 16.45
C GLU A 13 -16.40 4.19 14.99
N ARG A 14 -15.45 4.20 14.07
CA ARG A 14 -15.69 3.90 12.65
C ARG A 14 -15.97 2.43 12.42
N PHE A 15 -15.45 1.54 13.25
CA PHE A 15 -15.80 0.12 13.23
C PHE A 15 -17.26 -0.12 13.62
N LYS A 16 -17.81 0.68 14.54
CA LYS A 16 -19.23 0.64 14.91
C LYS A 16 -20.12 1.17 13.79
N THR A 17 -19.74 2.28 13.17
CA THR A 17 -20.53 2.94 12.10
C THR A 17 -20.23 2.42 10.70
N GLN A 18 -19.18 1.59 10.53
CA GLN A 18 -18.64 1.10 9.27
C GLN A 18 -18.38 2.24 8.26
N THR A 19 -17.76 3.32 8.76
CA THR A 19 -17.42 4.50 7.96
C THR A 19 -15.98 4.38 7.45
N PRO A 20 -15.70 4.60 6.15
CA PRO A 20 -14.38 4.48 5.57
C PRO A 20 -13.32 5.34 6.28
N ILE A 21 -12.10 4.82 6.35
CA ILE A 21 -10.98 5.50 7.01
C ILE A 21 -10.04 6.09 5.95
N THR A 22 -9.69 5.31 4.94
CA THR A 22 -8.68 5.66 3.93
C THR A 22 -9.21 5.35 2.54
N ALA A 23 -8.77 6.13 1.55
CA ALA A 23 -8.98 5.81 0.15
C ALA A 23 -7.65 5.57 -0.56
N ASP A 24 -7.58 4.51 -1.37
CA ASP A 24 -6.56 4.33 -2.41
C ASP A 24 -7.11 4.87 -3.73
N ILE A 25 -6.43 5.82 -4.33
CA ILE A 25 -6.81 6.38 -5.63
C ILE A 25 -5.75 5.98 -6.66
N PHE A 26 -6.20 5.31 -7.72
CA PHE A 26 -5.36 4.91 -8.83
C PHE A 26 -5.45 5.98 -9.92
N LEU A 27 -4.41 6.79 -10.04
CA LEU A 27 -4.37 7.89 -11.00
C LEU A 27 -4.24 7.42 -12.45
N THR A 28 -3.89 6.15 -12.65
CA THR A 28 -3.72 5.55 -13.98
C THR A 28 -3.68 4.02 -13.87
N ASN A 29 -4.02 3.36 -14.97
CA ASN A 29 -3.82 1.92 -15.16
C ASN A 29 -2.46 1.58 -15.81
N PHE A 30 -1.66 2.59 -16.18
CA PHE A 30 -0.38 2.42 -16.86
C PHE A 30 0.79 2.54 -15.88
N CYS A 31 1.85 1.74 -16.10
CA CYS A 31 3.07 1.78 -15.30
C CYS A 31 4.31 1.74 -16.22
N ASN A 32 5.31 2.54 -15.88
CA ASN A 32 6.60 2.55 -16.56
C ASN A 32 7.57 1.46 -16.05
N ASN A 33 7.13 0.57 -15.14
CA ASN A 33 7.81 -0.66 -14.73
C ASN A 33 7.07 -1.90 -15.23
N LYS A 34 7.74 -3.05 -15.24
CA LYS A 34 7.21 -4.35 -15.67
C LYS A 34 7.50 -5.44 -14.62
N CYS A 35 7.12 -5.19 -13.37
CA CYS A 35 7.41 -6.10 -12.26
C CYS A 35 6.69 -7.44 -12.44
N PRO A 36 7.38 -8.60 -12.43
CA PRO A 36 6.76 -9.91 -12.66
C PRO A 36 5.78 -10.33 -11.55
N TYR A 37 5.93 -9.79 -10.34
CA TYR A 37 5.06 -10.05 -9.19
C TYR A 37 3.98 -8.97 -8.99
N CYS A 38 3.79 -8.06 -9.93
CA CYS A 38 2.79 -7.01 -9.81
C CYS A 38 1.38 -7.58 -9.90
N THR A 39 0.60 -7.44 -8.85
CA THR A 39 -0.81 -7.89 -8.80
C THR A 39 -1.63 -7.28 -9.93
N TYR A 40 -1.38 -6.01 -10.27
CA TYR A 40 -2.12 -5.31 -11.32
C TYR A 40 -1.79 -5.75 -12.74
N HIS A 41 -0.53 -6.09 -13.04
CA HIS A 41 -0.15 -6.57 -14.36
C HIS A 41 -0.82 -7.89 -14.71
N ARG A 42 -1.16 -8.71 -13.71
CA ARG A 42 -1.90 -9.97 -13.92
C ARG A 42 -3.34 -9.74 -14.36
N TRP A 43 -3.91 -8.58 -14.00
CA TRP A 43 -5.32 -8.27 -14.19
C TRP A 43 -5.56 -7.15 -15.19
N SER A 44 -4.51 -6.50 -15.70
CA SER A 44 -4.61 -5.47 -16.71
C SER A 44 -4.90 -6.11 -18.08
N LEU A 45 -6.14 -6.46 -18.29
CA LEU A 45 -6.65 -6.95 -19.59
C LEU A 45 -6.95 -5.82 -20.57
N ASP A 46 -6.79 -4.56 -20.15
CA ASP A 46 -7.15 -3.40 -20.95
C ASP A 46 -5.90 -2.80 -21.63
N PRO A 47 -5.83 -2.83 -22.96
CA PRO A 47 -4.63 -2.46 -23.71
C PRO A 47 -4.38 -0.95 -23.78
N GLY A 48 -5.31 -0.11 -23.32
CA GLY A 48 -5.19 1.35 -23.41
C GLY A 48 -4.67 1.99 -22.10
N ALA A 49 -3.62 2.83 -22.17
CA ALA A 49 -3.24 3.68 -21.06
C ALA A 49 -4.31 4.73 -20.79
N ARG A 50 -4.78 4.81 -19.56
CA ARG A 50 -5.75 5.80 -19.09
C ARG A 50 -5.20 6.54 -17.89
N TYR A 51 -5.57 7.80 -17.82
CA TYR A 51 -5.18 8.71 -16.76
C TYR A 51 -6.43 9.37 -16.18
N MET A 52 -6.54 9.41 -14.87
CA MET A 52 -7.55 10.23 -14.19
C MET A 52 -7.23 11.70 -14.48
N SER A 53 -8.21 12.44 -15.01
CA SER A 53 -8.05 13.88 -15.21
C SER A 53 -8.08 14.62 -13.86
N TYR A 54 -7.50 15.81 -13.81
CA TYR A 54 -7.58 16.68 -12.64
C TYR A 54 -9.04 16.93 -12.18
N ASN A 55 -9.94 17.16 -13.12
CA ASN A 55 -11.35 17.45 -12.80
C ASN A 55 -12.05 16.20 -12.21
N ASP A 56 -11.80 15.02 -12.77
CA ASP A 56 -12.34 13.77 -12.22
C ASP A 56 -11.75 13.48 -10.84
N PHE A 57 -10.44 13.71 -10.66
CA PHE A 57 -9.81 13.57 -9.36
C PHE A 57 -10.48 14.45 -8.30
N VAL A 58 -10.66 15.73 -8.56
CA VAL A 58 -11.30 16.67 -7.62
C VAL A 58 -12.72 16.20 -7.28
N LYS A 59 -13.50 15.80 -8.29
CA LYS A 59 -14.85 15.27 -8.11
C LYS A 59 -14.87 14.02 -7.21
N TYR A 60 -14.02 13.05 -7.49
CA TYR A 60 -13.98 11.78 -6.75
C TYR A 60 -13.40 11.96 -5.34
N ALA A 61 -12.35 12.76 -5.20
CA ALA A 61 -11.75 13.05 -3.90
C ALA A 61 -12.72 13.79 -2.97
N THR A 62 -13.47 14.78 -3.49
CA THR A 62 -14.53 15.46 -2.75
C THR A 62 -15.58 14.46 -2.25
N ARG A 63 -16.05 13.58 -3.14
CA ARG A 63 -17.03 12.55 -2.76
C ARG A 63 -16.50 11.60 -1.69
N LEU A 64 -15.23 11.18 -1.78
CA LEU A 64 -14.59 10.34 -0.76
C LEU A 64 -14.55 11.03 0.62
N LEU A 65 -14.27 12.34 0.65
CA LEU A 65 -14.27 13.12 1.90
C LEU A 65 -15.68 13.23 2.49
N GLU A 66 -16.71 13.44 1.66
CA GLU A 66 -18.12 13.42 2.09
C GLU A 66 -18.52 12.07 2.71
N LEU A 67 -18.02 10.96 2.15
CA LEU A 67 -18.22 9.61 2.69
C LEU A 67 -17.42 9.35 3.98
N GLY A 68 -16.63 10.32 4.43
CA GLY A 68 -15.91 10.29 5.71
C GLY A 68 -14.46 9.82 5.65
N VAL A 69 -13.86 9.64 4.48
CA VAL A 69 -12.44 9.32 4.32
C VAL A 69 -11.58 10.41 5.00
N LYS A 70 -10.51 9.99 5.70
CA LYS A 70 -9.61 10.88 6.47
C LYS A 70 -8.24 11.07 5.82
N GLY A 71 -7.89 10.19 4.91
CA GLY A 71 -6.61 10.25 4.21
C GLY A 71 -6.69 9.55 2.87
N VAL A 72 -5.98 10.10 1.90
CA VAL A 72 -5.91 9.61 0.53
C VAL A 72 -4.54 9.02 0.26
N ILE A 73 -4.46 7.91 -0.43
CA ILE A 73 -3.21 7.32 -0.88
C ILE A 73 -3.21 7.33 -2.40
N LEU A 74 -2.31 8.14 -2.97
CA LEU A 74 -2.03 8.09 -4.40
C LEU A 74 -1.15 6.87 -4.65
N THR A 75 -1.71 5.90 -5.29
CA THR A 75 -1.06 4.61 -5.55
C THR A 75 -1.53 4.11 -6.91
N GLY A 76 -1.35 2.86 -7.22
CA GLY A 76 -1.82 2.54 -8.50
C GLY A 76 -2.24 1.14 -8.80
N GLY A 77 -3.10 1.06 -9.82
CA GLY A 77 -3.05 0.07 -10.85
C GLY A 77 -1.79 0.23 -11.71
N GLY A 78 -1.37 1.49 -11.94
CA GLY A 78 -0.13 1.89 -12.57
C GLY A 78 0.79 2.71 -11.64
N GLU A 79 1.62 3.54 -12.22
CA GLU A 79 2.51 4.45 -11.50
C GLU A 79 1.88 5.83 -11.39
N PRO A 80 1.58 6.35 -10.18
CA PRO A 80 0.88 7.63 -10.04
C PRO A 80 1.67 8.82 -10.60
N THR A 81 3.01 8.83 -10.50
CA THR A 81 3.86 9.98 -10.90
C THR A 81 3.92 10.21 -12.40
N ILE A 82 3.46 9.27 -13.24
CA ILE A 82 3.38 9.46 -14.68
C ILE A 82 2.05 10.07 -15.15
N ASN A 83 1.09 10.27 -14.23
CA ASN A 83 -0.14 10.96 -14.59
C ASN A 83 0.21 12.42 -15.01
N PRO A 84 -0.26 12.91 -16.18
CA PRO A 84 0.05 14.27 -16.66
C PRO A 84 -0.41 15.38 -15.70
N ASP A 85 -1.51 15.16 -14.97
CA ASP A 85 -2.06 16.11 -14.01
C ASP A 85 -1.56 15.89 -12.57
N PHE A 86 -0.54 15.03 -12.36
CA PHE A 86 -0.05 14.68 -11.02
C PHE A 86 0.24 15.91 -10.15
N ASP A 87 0.98 16.89 -10.68
CA ASP A 87 1.36 18.08 -9.91
C ASP A 87 0.15 18.98 -9.59
N LYS A 88 -0.83 19.06 -10.50
CA LYS A 88 -2.10 19.77 -10.20
C LYS A 88 -2.91 19.08 -9.11
N ILE A 89 -2.92 17.75 -9.14
CA ILE A 89 -3.61 16.91 -8.17
C ILE A 89 -2.99 17.08 -6.77
N THR A 90 -1.67 16.98 -6.65
CA THR A 90 -0.98 17.14 -5.36
C THR A 90 -1.09 18.56 -4.83
N ASN A 91 -0.96 19.58 -5.68
CA ASN A 91 -1.18 20.97 -5.29
C ASN A 91 -2.61 21.21 -4.79
N TRP A 92 -3.62 20.58 -5.39
CA TRP A 92 -5.00 20.69 -4.91
C TRP A 92 -5.17 20.05 -3.53
N LEU A 93 -4.58 18.86 -3.30
CA LEU A 93 -4.61 18.21 -1.99
C LEU A 93 -3.97 19.10 -0.92
N GLU A 94 -2.81 19.68 -1.20
CA GLU A 94 -2.07 20.56 -0.30
C GLU A 94 -2.84 21.86 -0.02
N SER A 95 -3.40 22.49 -1.06
CA SER A 95 -4.17 23.74 -0.94
C SER A 95 -5.47 23.58 -0.16
N ASN A 96 -6.00 22.35 -0.06
CA ASN A 96 -7.22 22.04 0.69
C ASN A 96 -6.93 21.32 2.03
N ASP A 97 -5.67 21.28 2.47
CA ASP A 97 -5.22 20.62 3.72
C ASP A 97 -5.66 19.16 3.84
N ILE A 98 -5.69 18.47 2.70
CA ILE A 98 -6.08 17.06 2.64
C ILE A 98 -4.83 16.19 2.87
N ARG A 99 -4.86 15.37 3.92
CA ARG A 99 -3.75 14.46 4.23
C ARG A 99 -3.66 13.36 3.18
N TYR A 100 -2.49 13.24 2.56
CA TYR A 100 -2.26 12.20 1.56
C TYR A 100 -0.89 11.53 1.71
N GLY A 101 -0.79 10.33 1.17
CA GLY A 101 0.45 9.56 1.03
C GLY A 101 0.65 9.14 -0.42
N ILE A 102 1.88 8.81 -0.77
CA ILE A 102 2.23 8.35 -2.12
C ILE A 102 3.00 7.04 -2.04
N ASN A 103 2.57 6.04 -2.83
CA ASN A 103 3.36 4.86 -3.13
C ASN A 103 3.80 4.93 -4.60
N THR A 104 5.09 4.95 -4.87
CA THR A 104 5.65 5.18 -6.21
C THR A 104 6.88 4.32 -6.48
N ASN A 105 7.16 4.02 -7.75
CA ASN A 105 8.45 3.50 -8.17
C ASN A 105 9.53 4.60 -8.29
N PHE A 106 9.12 5.84 -8.31
CA PHE A 106 9.92 7.05 -8.33
C PHE A 106 10.93 7.15 -9.50
N ASN A 107 10.65 6.47 -10.62
CA ASN A 107 11.44 6.61 -11.85
C ASN A 107 11.27 7.98 -12.51
N VAL A 108 10.13 8.64 -12.27
CA VAL A 108 9.87 10.01 -12.67
C VAL A 108 9.95 10.87 -11.42
N PHE A 109 10.85 11.86 -11.44
CA PHE A 109 10.96 12.81 -10.33
C PHE A 109 9.71 13.68 -10.27
N ARG A 110 9.12 13.76 -9.09
CA ARG A 110 8.06 14.71 -8.71
C ARG A 110 8.39 15.26 -7.33
N ASP A 111 7.86 16.42 -7.01
CA ASP A 111 8.27 17.21 -5.85
C ASP A 111 7.10 17.63 -4.92
N PRO A 112 6.14 16.71 -4.61
CA PRO A 112 5.01 16.98 -3.73
C PRO A 112 5.43 16.94 -2.25
N SER A 113 4.55 17.45 -1.35
CA SER A 113 4.76 17.45 0.11
C SER A 113 3.73 16.58 0.85
N PRO A 114 3.64 15.25 0.58
CA PRO A 114 2.71 14.36 1.25
C PRO A 114 3.09 14.12 2.72
N VAL A 115 2.17 13.53 3.50
CA VAL A 115 2.49 13.03 4.84
C VAL A 115 3.57 11.93 4.77
N TYR A 116 3.52 11.07 3.74
CA TYR A 116 4.58 10.12 3.46
C TYR A 116 4.79 9.90 1.95
N LEU A 117 6.02 9.70 1.57
CA LEU A 117 6.44 9.25 0.23
C LEU A 117 7.15 7.91 0.38
N LYS A 118 6.56 6.85 -0.14
CA LYS A 118 7.12 5.50 -0.08
C LYS A 118 7.59 5.05 -1.45
N VAL A 119 8.91 4.92 -1.58
CA VAL A 119 9.55 4.47 -2.81
C VAL A 119 9.67 2.95 -2.82
N SER A 120 9.09 2.33 -3.83
CA SER A 120 9.20 0.90 -4.07
C SER A 120 10.50 0.61 -4.82
N LEU A 121 11.60 0.37 -4.09
CA LEU A 121 12.93 0.22 -4.70
C LEU A 121 13.20 -1.19 -5.22
N ASP A 122 12.99 -2.22 -4.41
CA ASP A 122 13.10 -3.66 -4.74
C ASP A 122 14.36 -4.09 -5.53
N GLY A 123 15.45 -3.34 -5.43
CA GLY A 123 16.74 -3.62 -6.03
C GLY A 123 17.87 -3.00 -5.19
N TYR A 124 19.06 -3.56 -5.27
CA TYR A 124 20.26 -3.06 -4.60
C TYR A 124 21.35 -2.60 -5.61
N ASP A 125 21.14 -2.89 -6.89
CA ASP A 125 21.92 -2.44 -8.04
C ASP A 125 21.06 -2.44 -9.31
N GLU A 126 21.62 -2.04 -10.45
CA GLU A 126 20.89 -1.99 -11.73
C GLU A 126 20.37 -3.36 -12.18
N GLU A 127 21.15 -4.44 -11.99
CA GLU A 127 20.79 -5.77 -12.45
C GLU A 127 19.69 -6.39 -11.57
N SER A 128 19.78 -6.25 -10.26
CA SER A 128 18.74 -6.71 -9.32
C SER A 128 17.46 -5.92 -9.51
N TYR A 129 17.56 -4.60 -9.73
CA TYR A 129 16.39 -3.75 -10.02
C TYR A 129 15.73 -4.15 -11.33
N LYS A 130 16.51 -4.34 -12.42
CA LYS A 130 15.97 -4.81 -13.71
C LYS A 130 15.28 -6.16 -13.57
N ARG A 131 15.89 -7.11 -12.87
CA ARG A 131 15.31 -8.45 -12.65
C ARG A 131 13.96 -8.36 -11.93
N ARG A 132 13.82 -7.45 -10.95
CA ARG A 132 12.63 -7.31 -10.12
C ARG A 132 11.61 -6.30 -10.65
N ARG A 133 12.07 -5.25 -11.32
CA ARG A 133 11.21 -4.15 -11.78
C ARG A 133 11.02 -4.12 -13.30
N GLY A 134 11.76 -4.94 -14.04
CA GLY A 134 11.66 -5.10 -15.49
C GLY A 134 12.25 -3.96 -16.30
N VAL A 135 12.95 -3.01 -15.67
CA VAL A 135 13.56 -1.85 -16.31
C VAL A 135 14.88 -1.48 -15.65
N HIS A 136 15.78 -0.82 -16.37
CA HIS A 136 17.01 -0.23 -15.83
C HIS A 136 16.72 1.18 -15.30
N ALA A 137 16.62 1.33 -13.98
CA ALA A 137 16.34 2.63 -13.38
C ALA A 137 16.84 2.77 -11.93
N TYR A 138 17.62 1.84 -11.40
CA TYR A 138 18.10 1.90 -10.02
C TYR A 138 18.80 3.21 -9.71
N SER A 139 19.84 3.56 -10.47
CA SER A 139 20.63 4.78 -10.28
C SER A 139 19.75 6.03 -10.33
N ARG A 140 18.80 6.07 -11.27
CA ARG A 140 17.85 7.19 -11.40
C ARG A 140 16.96 7.33 -10.16
N VAL A 141 16.44 6.21 -9.62
CA VAL A 141 15.62 6.25 -8.41
C VAL A 141 16.44 6.73 -7.21
N ILE A 142 17.67 6.26 -7.06
CA ILE A 142 18.61 6.72 -6.02
C ILE A 142 18.88 8.23 -6.14
N GLU A 143 19.14 8.72 -7.35
CA GLU A 143 19.32 10.16 -7.61
C GLU A 143 18.05 10.98 -7.27
N ASN A 144 16.86 10.47 -7.63
CA ASN A 144 15.60 11.12 -7.32
C ASN A 144 15.33 11.19 -5.80
N ILE A 145 15.67 10.13 -5.05
CA ILE A 145 15.59 10.12 -3.58
C ILE A 145 16.52 11.19 -2.99
N LYS A 146 17.77 11.24 -3.42
CA LYS A 146 18.75 12.25 -2.98
C LYS A 146 18.29 13.66 -3.30
N LYS A 147 17.81 13.88 -4.53
CA LYS A 147 17.29 15.18 -4.98
C LYS A 147 16.10 15.63 -4.13
N TYR A 148 15.18 14.73 -3.81
CA TYR A 148 14.00 15.05 -3.01
C TYR A 148 14.34 15.53 -1.60
N ARG A 149 15.46 15.09 -1.02
CA ARG A 149 15.96 15.54 0.29
C ARG A 149 16.88 16.76 0.25
N SER A 150 17.50 17.06 -0.90
CA SER A 150 18.65 17.97 -0.97
C SER A 150 18.36 19.42 -0.56
N ASP A 151 17.14 19.90 -0.75
CA ASP A 151 16.79 21.31 -0.50
C ASP A 151 16.08 21.57 0.84
N GLY A 152 15.82 20.53 1.61
CA GLY A 152 15.22 20.59 2.93
C GLY A 152 13.74 20.99 2.96
N ARG A 153 13.08 21.17 1.82
CA ARG A 153 11.64 21.52 1.75
C ARG A 153 10.75 20.42 2.32
N HIS A 154 11.15 19.18 2.16
CA HIS A 154 10.34 17.99 2.52
C HIS A 154 10.69 17.38 3.87
N LYS A 155 11.16 18.16 4.84
CA LYS A 155 11.51 17.69 6.19
C LYS A 155 10.33 17.07 6.95
N ASN A 156 9.12 17.54 6.65
CA ASN A 156 7.88 17.04 7.28
C ASN A 156 7.27 15.83 6.55
N THR A 157 7.78 15.46 5.37
CA THR A 157 7.38 14.25 4.67
C THR A 157 8.17 13.06 5.18
N SER A 158 7.50 12.03 5.64
CA SER A 158 8.14 10.77 5.98
C SER A 158 8.53 10.04 4.68
N LEU A 159 9.81 10.13 4.29
CA LEU A 159 10.36 9.46 3.11
C LEU A 159 10.87 8.07 3.48
N GLY A 160 10.43 7.05 2.78
CA GLY A 160 10.92 5.71 3.01
C GLY A 160 11.13 4.88 1.75
N VAL A 161 12.00 3.89 1.85
CA VAL A 161 12.17 2.86 0.83
C VAL A 161 11.54 1.57 1.28
N GLN A 162 10.85 0.91 0.34
CA GLN A 162 10.24 -0.39 0.56
C GLN A 162 10.93 -1.43 -0.31
N ILE A 163 11.19 -2.57 0.29
CA ILE A 163 11.90 -3.68 -0.32
C ILE A 163 11.10 -4.95 -0.08
N VAL A 164 10.78 -5.67 -1.15
CA VAL A 164 10.18 -7.01 -1.09
C VAL A 164 11.30 -8.02 -1.13
N VAL A 165 11.39 -8.90 -0.14
CA VAL A 165 12.45 -9.92 -0.05
C VAL A 165 11.87 -11.32 0.11
N ASN A 166 12.57 -12.29 -0.45
CA ASN A 166 12.29 -13.72 -0.30
C ASN A 166 13.54 -14.57 -0.05
N GLU A 167 14.72 -13.95 -0.06
CA GLU A 167 16.01 -14.63 0.12
C GLU A 167 16.86 -13.93 1.17
N LEU A 168 17.52 -14.71 2.02
CA LEU A 168 18.35 -14.19 3.11
C LEU A 168 19.51 -13.32 2.60
N ALA A 169 20.17 -13.75 1.53
CA ALA A 169 21.31 -13.01 0.95
C ALA A 169 20.95 -11.60 0.46
N GLU A 170 19.70 -11.37 0.10
CA GLU A 170 19.26 -10.06 -0.40
C GLU A 170 19.13 -9.01 0.70
N ILE A 171 18.91 -9.41 1.95
CA ILE A 171 18.65 -8.47 3.06
C ILE A 171 19.85 -7.54 3.27
N GLU A 172 21.06 -8.09 3.35
CA GLU A 172 22.30 -7.28 3.51
C GLU A 172 22.59 -6.46 2.27
N MET A 173 22.45 -7.05 1.08
CA MET A 173 22.67 -6.33 -0.18
C MET A 173 21.75 -5.11 -0.30
N PHE A 174 20.48 -5.25 0.05
CA PHE A 174 19.53 -4.14 0.09
C PHE A 174 19.93 -3.10 1.13
N TYR A 175 20.30 -3.54 2.33
CA TYR A 175 20.70 -2.62 3.37
C TYR A 175 21.94 -1.81 2.95
N ASP A 176 22.95 -2.48 2.42
CA ASP A 176 24.17 -1.84 1.91
C ASP A 176 23.88 -0.85 0.77
N GLY A 177 22.91 -1.17 -0.09
CA GLY A 177 22.48 -0.32 -1.18
C GLY A 177 21.76 0.96 -0.75
N VAL A 178 21.16 1.00 0.47
CA VAL A 178 20.31 2.11 0.91
C VAL A 178 20.70 2.77 2.22
N LYS A 179 21.57 2.17 3.04
CA LYS A 179 21.93 2.66 4.39
C LYS A 179 22.47 4.10 4.41
N TYR A 180 23.04 4.56 3.31
CA TYR A 180 23.59 5.91 3.15
C TYR A 180 22.59 6.95 2.65
N LEU A 181 21.36 6.53 2.33
CA LEU A 181 20.30 7.46 1.90
C LEU A 181 19.70 8.19 3.09
N ASP A 182 19.37 9.45 2.90
CA ASP A 182 18.64 10.26 3.85
C ASP A 182 17.13 9.93 3.75
N VAL A 183 16.75 8.80 4.35
CA VAL A 183 15.37 8.33 4.43
C VAL A 183 14.98 8.08 5.89
N ASP A 184 13.70 8.26 6.22
CA ASP A 184 13.19 8.11 7.57
C ASP A 184 12.93 6.64 7.94
N TYR A 185 12.69 5.78 6.93
CA TYR A 185 12.52 4.34 7.16
C TYR A 185 12.90 3.49 5.95
N ILE A 186 13.34 2.27 6.25
CA ILE A 186 13.63 1.20 5.31
C ILE A 186 12.75 0.02 5.69
N VAL A 187 11.75 -0.31 4.89
CA VAL A 187 10.80 -1.36 5.24
C VAL A 187 11.01 -2.61 4.40
N TYR A 188 11.29 -3.72 5.08
CA TYR A 188 11.32 -5.04 4.48
C TYR A 188 9.95 -5.70 4.60
N ARG A 189 9.42 -6.17 3.49
CA ARG A 189 8.12 -6.84 3.45
C ARG A 189 8.19 -8.18 2.72
N PRO A 190 7.29 -9.13 3.05
CA PRO A 190 7.15 -10.36 2.30
C PRO A 190 6.52 -10.10 0.93
N ILE A 191 6.71 -11.06 0.02
CA ILE A 191 5.95 -11.13 -1.22
C ILE A 191 4.48 -11.42 -0.89
N GLU A 192 3.59 -10.70 -1.54
CA GLU A 192 2.16 -11.02 -1.55
C GLU A 192 1.85 -11.88 -2.77
N SER A 193 1.12 -12.96 -2.56
CA SER A 193 0.74 -13.88 -3.64
C SER A 193 -0.76 -14.09 -3.67
N THR A 194 -1.32 -14.07 -4.87
CA THR A 194 -2.72 -14.34 -5.12
C THR A 194 -3.04 -15.81 -4.85
N TYR A 195 -4.13 -16.06 -4.13
CA TYR A 195 -4.69 -17.38 -3.81
C TYR A 195 -3.90 -18.25 -2.83
N ARG A 196 -2.70 -17.87 -2.44
CA ARG A 196 -1.88 -18.61 -1.47
C ARG A 196 -0.72 -17.75 -0.98
N CYS A 197 -0.11 -18.16 0.12
CA CYS A 197 1.15 -17.59 0.55
C CYS A 197 2.24 -17.85 -0.53
N ALA A 198 3.09 -16.86 -0.78
CA ALA A 198 4.24 -16.98 -1.70
C ALA A 198 5.33 -17.91 -1.14
N TYR A 199 5.25 -18.20 0.16
CA TYR A 199 6.16 -19.08 0.90
C TYR A 199 5.47 -20.42 1.15
N SER A 200 6.18 -21.54 0.97
CA SER A 200 5.70 -22.84 1.36
C SER A 200 5.54 -22.94 2.89
N ASP A 201 4.78 -23.91 3.38
CA ASP A 201 4.66 -24.17 4.83
C ASP A 201 6.04 -24.42 5.46
N ASN A 202 6.94 -25.11 4.74
CA ASN A 202 8.30 -25.32 5.18
C ASN A 202 9.08 -23.99 5.25
N ASP A 203 8.93 -23.10 4.27
CA ASP A 203 9.58 -21.77 4.29
C ASP A 203 9.08 -20.92 5.44
N VAL A 204 7.76 -20.95 5.74
CA VAL A 204 7.17 -20.22 6.87
C VAL A 204 7.76 -20.71 8.20
N GLN A 205 8.02 -22.01 8.31
CA GLN A 205 8.59 -22.59 9.53
C GLN A 205 10.11 -22.45 9.65
N THR A 206 10.84 -22.41 8.55
CA THR A 206 12.31 -22.46 8.54
C THR A 206 12.95 -21.17 8.04
N THR A 207 12.62 -20.75 6.83
CA THR A 207 13.27 -19.62 6.13
C THR A 207 12.80 -18.27 6.70
N VAL A 208 11.50 -18.07 6.89
CA VAL A 208 10.93 -16.80 7.35
C VAL A 208 11.41 -16.41 8.75
N PRO A 209 11.52 -17.30 9.75
CA PRO A 209 12.12 -16.95 11.05
C PRO A 209 13.57 -16.47 10.94
N ILE A 210 14.37 -17.05 10.03
CA ILE A 210 15.75 -16.62 9.80
C ILE A 210 15.78 -15.24 9.16
N LEU A 211 14.96 -14.99 8.11
CA LEU A 211 14.84 -13.68 7.46
C LEU A 211 14.42 -12.59 8.46
N THR A 212 13.38 -12.85 9.23
CA THR A 212 12.84 -11.87 10.18
C THR A 212 13.82 -11.57 11.32
N LYS A 213 14.51 -12.59 11.84
CA LYS A 213 15.57 -12.43 12.85
C LYS A 213 16.73 -11.60 12.32
N HIS A 214 17.10 -11.79 11.05
CA HIS A 214 18.18 -11.05 10.41
C HIS A 214 17.79 -9.57 10.23
N ILE A 215 16.59 -9.28 9.71
CA ILE A 215 16.08 -7.91 9.62
C ILE A 215 16.01 -7.24 10.99
N GLN A 216 15.56 -7.95 12.02
CA GLN A 216 15.54 -7.45 13.40
C GLN A 216 16.96 -7.18 13.95
N SER A 217 17.96 -7.95 13.52
CA SER A 217 19.35 -7.68 13.89
C SER A 217 19.83 -6.34 13.33
N ILE A 218 19.56 -6.07 12.06
CA ILE A 218 19.88 -4.77 11.43
C ILE A 218 19.12 -3.63 12.14
N SER A 219 17.84 -3.83 12.45
CA SER A 219 17.00 -2.85 13.13
C SER A 219 17.50 -2.43 14.53
N ARG A 220 18.31 -3.25 15.19
CA ARG A 220 18.95 -2.89 16.48
C ARG A 220 20.07 -1.85 16.31
N HIS A 221 20.67 -1.78 15.13
CA HIS A 221 21.78 -0.88 14.83
C HIS A 221 21.33 0.32 13.98
N ASP A 222 20.27 0.16 13.20
CA ASP A 222 19.66 1.22 12.40
C ASP A 222 18.15 1.23 12.61
N HIS A 223 17.68 2.17 13.45
CA HIS A 223 16.26 2.31 13.81
C HIS A 223 15.34 2.66 12.64
N ARG A 224 15.89 3.05 11.49
CA ARG A 224 15.12 3.27 10.26
C ARG A 224 14.62 1.95 9.68
N VAL A 225 15.29 0.84 9.98
CA VAL A 225 14.92 -0.49 9.46
C VAL A 225 13.69 -1.02 10.19
N VAL A 226 12.63 -1.26 9.44
CA VAL A 226 11.33 -1.70 9.95
C VAL A 226 10.96 -3.05 9.36
N LEU A 227 10.68 -4.00 10.23
CA LEU A 227 10.06 -5.27 9.85
C LEU A 227 8.56 -5.04 9.63
N ASN A 228 8.07 -5.28 8.41
CA ASN A 228 6.65 -5.15 8.14
C ASN A 228 5.84 -6.19 8.92
N ALA A 229 4.71 -5.74 9.51
CA ALA A 229 3.83 -6.62 10.30
C ALA A 229 3.29 -7.84 9.54
N LYS A 230 3.26 -7.79 8.23
CA LYS A 230 2.81 -8.90 7.36
C LYS A 230 3.68 -10.17 7.49
N TRP A 231 4.92 -10.03 7.94
CA TRP A 231 5.76 -11.20 8.24
C TRP A 231 5.17 -12.12 9.32
N ASN A 232 4.35 -11.58 10.22
CA ASN A 232 3.67 -12.33 11.26
C ASN A 232 2.25 -12.76 10.85
N GLN A 233 1.91 -12.69 9.57
CA GLN A 233 0.57 -12.92 9.05
C GLN A 233 0.57 -13.85 7.82
N LEU A 234 1.70 -14.52 7.56
CA LEU A 234 1.86 -15.36 6.37
C LEU A 234 0.95 -16.60 6.37
N ASP A 235 0.58 -17.06 7.56
CA ASP A 235 -0.31 -18.20 7.83
C ASP A 235 -1.71 -17.77 8.30
N VAL A 236 -2.00 -16.46 8.29
CA VAL A 236 -3.30 -15.92 8.73
C VAL A 236 -4.23 -15.77 7.53
N PHE A 237 -5.16 -16.72 7.41
CA PHE A 237 -6.20 -16.71 6.39
C PHE A 237 -7.52 -16.24 7.00
N PRO A 238 -8.11 -15.13 6.54
CA PRO A 238 -9.41 -14.68 7.02
C PRO A 238 -10.49 -15.68 6.60
N LYS A 239 -11.44 -15.94 7.48
CA LYS A 239 -12.62 -16.76 7.16
C LYS A 239 -13.63 -15.99 6.33
N GLU A 240 -13.70 -14.69 6.54
CA GLU A 240 -14.52 -13.73 5.82
C GLU A 240 -13.85 -12.36 5.81
N CYS A 241 -14.30 -11.47 4.96
CA CYS A 241 -13.81 -10.08 4.90
C CYS A 241 -14.91 -9.11 5.33
N GLY A 242 -15.06 -8.93 6.65
CA GLY A 242 -16.03 -8.00 7.23
C GLY A 242 -15.57 -6.55 7.29
N ALA A 243 -14.30 -6.27 6.99
CA ALA A 243 -13.68 -4.95 7.14
C ALA A 243 -13.23 -4.31 5.82
N ASN A 244 -13.74 -4.76 4.67
CA ASN A 244 -13.43 -4.18 3.35
C ASN A 244 -13.83 -2.71 3.23
N TRP A 245 -14.81 -2.27 4.01
CA TRP A 245 -15.30 -0.88 4.08
C TRP A 245 -14.26 0.08 4.69
N THR A 246 -13.30 -0.40 5.49
CA THR A 246 -12.28 0.46 6.12
C THR A 246 -11.43 1.21 5.10
N GLN A 247 -11.33 0.66 3.89
CA GLN A 247 -10.58 1.23 2.79
C GLN A 247 -11.40 1.20 1.50
N ILE A 248 -11.55 2.36 0.87
CA ILE A 248 -12.14 2.47 -0.47
C ILE A 248 -10.98 2.54 -1.47
N SER A 249 -11.00 1.68 -2.47
CA SER A 249 -10.05 1.74 -3.59
C SER A 249 -10.81 2.09 -4.85
N ILE A 250 -10.38 3.13 -5.56
CA ILE A 250 -10.98 3.56 -6.83
C ILE A 250 -9.96 3.56 -7.95
N ASP A 251 -10.44 3.19 -9.14
CA ASP A 251 -9.64 3.27 -10.37
C ASP A 251 -9.71 4.67 -11.02
N GLU A 252 -9.03 4.84 -12.15
CA GLU A 252 -8.96 6.11 -12.90
C GLU A 252 -10.31 6.55 -13.51
N ARG A 253 -11.34 5.71 -13.44
CA ARG A 253 -12.71 6.00 -13.89
C ARG A 253 -13.67 6.25 -12.73
N GLY A 254 -13.19 6.17 -11.49
CA GLY A 254 -14.00 6.26 -10.29
C GLY A 254 -14.76 4.97 -9.94
N ASN A 255 -14.44 3.84 -10.60
CA ASN A 255 -15.00 2.57 -10.21
C ASN A 255 -14.46 2.15 -8.85
N VAL A 256 -15.35 1.76 -7.94
CA VAL A 256 -15.00 1.27 -6.60
C VAL A 256 -14.71 -0.22 -6.69
N MET A 257 -13.49 -0.59 -6.37
CA MET A 257 -13.08 -1.98 -6.27
C MET A 257 -13.46 -2.58 -4.92
N TYR A 258 -13.64 -3.90 -4.88
CA TYR A 258 -13.84 -4.59 -3.60
C TYR A 258 -12.71 -4.30 -2.62
N CYS A 259 -11.46 -4.49 -3.05
CA CYS A 259 -10.26 -4.01 -2.37
C CYS A 259 -9.11 -3.85 -3.39
N CYS A 260 -8.01 -3.23 -2.98
CA CYS A 260 -6.85 -3.02 -3.85
C CYS A 260 -6.18 -4.31 -4.36
N HIS A 261 -6.42 -5.46 -3.71
CA HIS A 261 -5.92 -6.78 -4.16
C HIS A 261 -6.90 -7.51 -5.10
N LYS A 262 -8.10 -6.96 -5.28
CA LYS A 262 -9.12 -7.49 -6.19
C LYS A 262 -9.63 -6.38 -7.13
N PRO A 263 -8.75 -5.83 -7.95
CA PRO A 263 -9.08 -4.67 -8.80
C PRO A 263 -10.08 -5.00 -9.91
N TYR A 264 -10.31 -6.28 -10.18
CA TYR A 264 -11.29 -6.78 -11.16
C TYR A 264 -12.69 -6.95 -10.58
N GLU A 265 -12.86 -6.93 -9.26
CA GLU A 265 -14.16 -6.99 -8.61
C GLU A 265 -14.69 -5.58 -8.37
N ILE A 266 -15.47 -5.07 -9.33
CA ILE A 266 -16.06 -3.74 -9.27
C ILE A 266 -17.39 -3.80 -8.52
N VAL A 267 -17.49 -2.99 -7.49
CA VAL A 267 -18.68 -2.88 -6.62
C VAL A 267 -19.69 -1.88 -7.17
N GLY A 268 -19.22 -0.81 -7.78
CA GLY A 268 -20.00 0.30 -8.33
C GLY A 268 -19.10 1.46 -8.71
N ASN A 269 -19.65 2.66 -8.81
CA ASN A 269 -18.90 3.89 -9.02
C ASN A 269 -18.93 4.75 -7.76
N ILE A 270 -17.87 5.51 -7.49
CA ILE A 270 -17.79 6.38 -6.30
C ILE A 270 -18.91 7.44 -6.24
N MET A 271 -19.48 7.75 -7.39
CA MET A 271 -20.58 8.70 -7.51
C MET A 271 -21.95 8.09 -7.25
N ASP A 272 -22.05 6.77 -7.06
CA ASP A 272 -23.32 6.13 -6.68
C ASP A 272 -23.71 6.55 -5.26
N ASP A 273 -24.97 6.91 -5.05
CA ASP A 273 -25.47 7.35 -3.74
C ASP A 273 -25.37 6.25 -2.67
N ASP A 274 -25.57 5.00 -3.08
CA ASP A 274 -25.60 3.80 -2.25
C ASP A 274 -24.25 3.04 -2.22
N ILE A 275 -23.17 3.65 -2.65
CA ILE A 275 -21.87 2.96 -2.84
C ILE A 275 -21.34 2.28 -1.56
N LEU A 276 -21.54 2.88 -0.38
CA LEU A 276 -21.12 2.27 0.88
C LEU A 276 -21.97 1.05 1.24
N GLU A 277 -23.25 1.07 0.93
CA GLU A 277 -24.13 -0.07 1.11
C GLU A 277 -23.76 -1.21 0.16
N LYS A 278 -23.59 -0.91 -1.13
CA LYS A 278 -23.07 -1.85 -2.13
C LYS A 278 -21.79 -2.50 -1.66
N LYS A 279 -20.83 -1.69 -1.15
CA LYS A 279 -19.53 -2.19 -0.70
C LYS A 279 -19.62 -3.13 0.50
N ARG A 280 -20.50 -2.84 1.47
CA ARG A 280 -20.71 -3.70 2.64
C ARG A 280 -21.40 -5.02 2.26
N ASN A 281 -22.33 -4.97 1.33
CA ASN A 281 -23.13 -6.14 0.91
C ASN A 281 -22.50 -6.96 -0.21
N PHE A 282 -21.36 -6.50 -0.77
CA PHE A 282 -20.68 -7.22 -1.82
C PHE A 282 -19.95 -8.45 -1.26
N HIS A 283 -20.23 -9.61 -1.84
CA HIS A 283 -19.60 -10.87 -1.49
C HIS A 283 -18.46 -11.22 -2.47
N THR A 284 -17.35 -11.64 -1.93
CA THR A 284 -16.18 -12.07 -2.71
C THR A 284 -15.74 -13.47 -2.30
N ASP A 285 -15.15 -14.18 -3.23
CA ASP A 285 -14.46 -15.45 -2.94
C ASP A 285 -13.12 -15.16 -2.23
N ILE A 286 -13.12 -15.28 -0.90
CA ILE A 286 -11.94 -15.01 -0.08
C ILE A 286 -10.83 -16.06 -0.26
N SER A 287 -11.14 -17.27 -0.79
CA SER A 287 -10.12 -18.29 -1.09
C SER A 287 -9.14 -17.80 -2.15
N LYS A 288 -9.53 -16.76 -2.90
CA LYS A 288 -8.73 -16.09 -3.93
C LYS A 288 -8.08 -14.79 -3.45
N CYS A 289 -8.00 -14.56 -2.15
CA CYS A 289 -7.33 -13.38 -1.62
C CYS A 289 -5.81 -13.55 -1.60
N ASP A 290 -5.10 -12.41 -1.73
CA ASP A 290 -3.66 -12.36 -1.52
C ASP A 290 -3.32 -12.59 -0.04
N VAL A 291 -2.22 -13.28 0.20
CA VAL A 291 -1.66 -13.52 1.53
C VAL A 291 -0.21 -13.01 1.55
N PRO A 292 0.18 -12.30 2.59
CA PRO A 292 -0.62 -11.82 3.73
C PRO A 292 -1.54 -10.66 3.36
N CYS A 293 -2.77 -10.68 3.87
CA CYS A 293 -3.79 -9.69 3.55
C CYS A 293 -3.52 -8.35 4.28
N ARG A 294 -3.64 -7.22 3.59
CA ARG A 294 -3.48 -5.89 4.22
C ARG A 294 -4.61 -5.53 5.19
N LEU A 295 -5.77 -6.18 5.08
CA LEU A 295 -6.92 -5.95 5.96
C LEU A 295 -6.98 -6.93 7.15
N THR A 296 -5.98 -7.79 7.34
CA THR A 296 -5.99 -8.78 8.43
C THR A 296 -6.30 -8.16 9.79
N ALA A 297 -5.60 -7.08 10.16
CA ALA A 297 -5.84 -6.42 11.44
C ALA A 297 -7.24 -5.81 11.55
N SER A 298 -7.75 -5.21 10.47
CA SER A 298 -9.11 -4.66 10.43
C SER A 298 -10.17 -5.75 10.54
N ASN A 299 -9.98 -6.88 9.85
CA ASN A 299 -10.89 -8.02 9.93
C ASN A 299 -10.90 -8.64 11.33
N LEU A 300 -9.75 -8.77 12.00
CA LEU A 300 -9.69 -9.27 13.38
C LEU A 300 -10.44 -8.35 14.35
N ILE A 301 -10.32 -7.05 14.22
CA ILE A 301 -11.07 -6.09 15.03
C ILE A 301 -12.57 -6.20 14.73
N GLN A 302 -12.96 -6.25 13.47
CA GLN A 302 -14.38 -6.36 13.07
C GLN A 302 -14.98 -7.67 13.59
N GLU A 303 -14.27 -8.79 13.46
CA GLU A 303 -14.69 -10.08 13.98
C GLU A 303 -14.85 -10.05 15.51
N TYR A 304 -13.89 -9.44 16.22
CA TYR A 304 -13.97 -9.28 17.66
C TYR A 304 -15.21 -8.47 18.08
N LEU A 305 -15.47 -7.35 17.42
CA LEU A 305 -16.61 -6.47 17.75
C LEU A 305 -17.98 -7.07 17.37
N SER A 306 -18.03 -8.01 16.44
CA SER A 306 -19.27 -8.66 16.00
C SER A 306 -19.67 -9.86 16.87
N LYS A 307 -18.77 -10.37 17.69
CA LYS A 307 -19.05 -11.52 18.57
C LYS A 307 -19.61 -11.02 19.91
N PRO A 308 -20.76 -11.55 20.36
CA PRO A 308 -21.19 -11.31 21.73
C PRO A 308 -20.18 -11.97 22.69
N MET A 309 -19.57 -11.17 23.55
CA MET A 309 -18.66 -11.67 24.56
C MET A 309 -19.42 -11.84 25.87
N LYS A 310 -19.25 -12.99 26.54
CA LYS A 310 -19.84 -13.22 27.87
C LYS A 310 -19.10 -12.47 28.96
N ASP A 311 -17.87 -12.05 28.67
CA ASP A 311 -16.90 -11.53 29.64
C ASP A 311 -16.50 -10.07 29.34
N ASP A 312 -17.36 -9.28 28.68
CA ASP A 312 -17.07 -7.88 28.30
C ASP A 312 -16.77 -6.94 29.50
N CYS A 313 -17.14 -7.38 30.70
CA CYS A 313 -16.94 -6.61 31.93
C CYS A 313 -15.62 -6.93 32.65
N PHE A 314 -14.83 -7.89 32.15
CA PHE A 314 -13.54 -8.24 32.76
C PHE A 314 -12.38 -7.83 31.83
N VAL A 315 -11.37 -7.17 32.42
CA VAL A 315 -10.14 -6.73 31.75
C VAL A 315 -8.96 -7.58 32.21
#